data_9c1504d2ccce8ca969a3de55cd093b5d
#
_entry.id   9c1504d2ccce8ca969a3de55cd093b5d
#
_cell.length_a   1.000
_cell.length_b   1.000
_cell.length_c   1.000
_cell.angle_alpha   90.00
_cell.angle_beta   90.00
_cell.angle_gamma   90.00
#
_symmetry.space_group_name_H-M   'P 1'
#
loop_
_entity.id
_entity.type
_entity.pdbx_description
1 polymer ?
#
loop_
_entity_poly.entity_id
_entity_poly.type
_entity_poly.pdbx_seq_one_letter_code
_entity_poly.pdbx_strand_id
1 'polypeptide(L)'
;MNMLLLTKLEIVLIVTIVLIVAGFSFVILFFGTGRQLADWTLKRGSYLGRGIERKAKKMHKRFKINYSWWDKFPNEVFNIKSDDGLNLYARILRQKQKSDKLAIVVHGFMSNYKEMQTYAKYFYDNGYNVLAIDNRAHGMSEGEYVGMGWFDRLDLLKWIDFCIDEFGKRVQIVLFGVSMGAAAVCMTCGEKLPDNVK
;
A
#
# COMPACT_ATOMS: atom_id res chain seq x y z
N MET A 1 5.35 61.13 -33.24
CA MET A 1 5.43 59.80 -32.69
C MET A 1 4.07 59.47 -32.14
N ASN A 2 3.20 58.85 -33.00
CA ASN A 2 1.81 58.52 -32.63
C ASN A 2 1.87 57.29 -31.72
N MET A 3 1.67 57.51 -30.44
CA MET A 3 1.39 56.46 -29.50
C MET A 3 -0.05 55.97 -29.77
N LEU A 4 -0.20 54.82 -30.42
CA LEU A 4 -1.51 54.18 -30.67
C LEU A 4 -2.12 53.88 -29.31
N LEU A 5 -3.13 54.69 -28.92
CA LEU A 5 -3.96 54.40 -27.76
C LEU A 5 -4.83 53.19 -28.12
N LEU A 6 -4.58 52.05 -27.48
CA LEU A 6 -5.45 50.87 -27.60
C LEU A 6 -6.89 51.23 -27.29
N THR A 7 -7.82 50.75 -28.09
CA THR A 7 -9.23 50.91 -27.85
C THR A 7 -9.66 50.07 -26.62
N LYS A 8 -10.72 50.44 -25.92
CA LYS A 8 -11.24 49.68 -24.77
C LYS A 8 -11.49 48.20 -25.13
N LEU A 9 -11.91 47.93 -26.36
CA LEU A 9 -12.16 46.56 -26.83
C LEU A 9 -10.87 45.75 -26.96
N GLU A 10 -9.82 46.36 -27.51
CA GLU A 10 -8.48 45.70 -27.63
C GLU A 10 -7.89 45.41 -26.27
N ILE A 11 -8.04 46.33 -25.30
CA ILE A 11 -7.56 46.10 -23.91
C ILE A 11 -8.33 44.92 -23.30
N VAL A 12 -9.67 44.87 -23.42
CA VAL A 12 -10.47 43.75 -22.90
C VAL A 12 -10.06 42.44 -23.55
N LEU A 13 -9.84 42.40 -24.85
CA LEU A 13 -9.44 41.23 -25.59
C LEU A 13 -8.06 40.73 -25.10
N ILE A 14 -7.09 41.63 -24.98
CA ILE A 14 -5.74 41.28 -24.47
C ILE A 14 -5.82 40.73 -23.06
N VAL A 15 -6.55 41.38 -22.16
CA VAL A 15 -6.73 40.90 -20.77
C VAL A 15 -7.36 39.51 -20.74
N THR A 16 -8.39 39.28 -21.55
CA THR A 16 -9.06 37.97 -21.64
C THR A 16 -8.10 36.89 -22.12
N ILE A 17 -7.32 37.14 -23.16
CA ILE A 17 -6.33 36.22 -23.68
C ILE A 17 -5.27 35.90 -22.61
N VAL A 18 -4.78 36.91 -21.91
CA VAL A 18 -3.77 36.73 -20.84
C VAL A 18 -4.35 35.88 -19.72
N LEU A 19 -5.58 36.08 -19.29
CA LEU A 19 -6.24 35.28 -18.26
C LEU A 19 -6.46 33.82 -18.71
N ILE A 20 -6.82 33.60 -19.96
CA ILE A 20 -6.97 32.24 -20.52
C ILE A 20 -5.61 31.53 -20.54
N VAL A 21 -4.57 32.20 -21.05
CA VAL A 21 -3.22 31.63 -21.11
C VAL A 21 -2.68 31.34 -19.70
N ALA A 22 -2.86 32.27 -18.77
CA ALA A 22 -2.46 32.08 -17.37
C ALA A 22 -3.20 30.90 -16.72
N GLY A 23 -4.52 30.79 -16.93
CA GLY A 23 -5.34 29.68 -16.45
C GLY A 23 -4.88 28.34 -17.04
N PHE A 24 -4.63 28.29 -18.35
CA PHE A 24 -4.14 27.06 -19.01
C PHE A 24 -2.75 26.67 -18.52
N SER A 25 -1.84 27.64 -18.36
CA SER A 25 -0.50 27.42 -17.82
C SER A 25 -0.54 26.90 -16.37
N PHE A 26 -1.44 27.45 -15.55
CA PHE A 26 -1.66 26.99 -14.17
C PHE A 26 -2.12 25.54 -14.14
N VAL A 27 -3.08 25.18 -15.00
CA VAL A 27 -3.60 23.78 -15.09
C VAL A 27 -2.48 22.83 -15.51
N ILE A 28 -1.71 23.15 -16.56
CA ILE A 28 -0.59 22.33 -17.02
C ILE A 28 0.46 22.18 -15.91
N LEU A 29 0.82 23.28 -15.23
CA LEU A 29 1.81 23.27 -14.16
C LEU A 29 1.32 22.43 -12.97
N PHE A 30 0.05 22.60 -12.57
CA PHE A 30 -0.55 21.89 -11.46
C PHE A 30 -0.60 20.38 -11.70
N PHE A 31 -1.13 19.95 -12.86
CA PHE A 31 -1.20 18.52 -13.18
C PHE A 31 0.18 17.91 -13.49
N GLY A 32 1.05 18.65 -14.16
CA GLY A 32 2.41 18.18 -14.46
C GLY A 32 3.24 17.99 -13.19
N THR A 33 3.25 18.97 -12.29
CA THR A 33 3.97 18.86 -11.01
C THR A 33 3.36 17.84 -10.07
N GLY A 34 2.03 17.69 -10.05
CA GLY A 34 1.34 16.68 -9.25
C GLY A 34 1.76 15.27 -9.64
N ARG A 35 1.79 14.97 -10.95
CA ARG A 35 2.24 13.67 -11.46
C ARG A 35 3.72 13.42 -11.16
N GLN A 36 4.59 14.40 -11.37
CA GLN A 36 6.00 14.28 -11.02
C GLN A 36 6.22 14.04 -9.53
N LEU A 37 5.45 14.71 -8.67
CA LEU A 37 5.53 14.51 -7.24
C LEU A 37 5.07 13.10 -6.86
N ALA A 38 3.99 12.60 -7.46
CA ALA A 38 3.52 11.23 -7.26
C ALA A 38 4.57 10.20 -7.70
N ASP A 39 5.18 10.38 -8.87
CA ASP A 39 6.26 9.52 -9.36
C ASP A 39 7.47 9.55 -8.44
N TRP A 40 7.81 10.71 -7.92
CA TRP A 40 8.95 10.89 -7.03
C TRP A 40 8.73 10.28 -5.64
N THR A 41 7.47 10.20 -5.18
CA THR A 41 7.11 9.74 -3.83
C THR A 41 6.50 8.34 -3.81
N LEU A 42 5.49 8.07 -4.63
CA LEU A 42 4.62 6.90 -4.52
C LEU A 42 4.96 5.79 -5.51
N LYS A 43 5.72 6.08 -6.56
CA LYS A 43 6.11 5.06 -7.53
C LYS A 43 7.04 4.03 -6.89
N ARG A 44 6.86 2.75 -7.21
CA ARG A 44 7.77 1.68 -6.78
C ARG A 44 9.20 2.00 -7.20
N GLY A 45 10.12 1.95 -6.25
CA GLY A 45 11.52 2.36 -6.49
C GLY A 45 11.72 3.87 -6.69
N SER A 46 10.78 4.70 -6.24
CA SER A 46 10.89 6.17 -6.25
C SER A 46 12.10 6.68 -5.48
N TYR A 47 12.44 7.96 -5.70
CA TYR A 47 13.56 8.58 -4.98
C TYR A 47 13.39 8.53 -3.47
N LEU A 48 12.18 8.89 -2.98
CA LEU A 48 11.84 8.84 -1.56
C LEU A 48 11.91 7.40 -1.04
N GLY A 49 11.33 6.44 -1.78
CA GLY A 49 11.33 5.03 -1.41
C GLY A 49 12.74 4.47 -1.26
N ARG A 50 13.63 4.72 -2.22
CA ARG A 50 15.05 4.30 -2.13
C ARG A 50 15.77 4.94 -0.94
N GLY A 51 15.43 6.18 -0.61
CA GLY A 51 15.99 6.88 0.57
C GLY A 51 15.59 6.20 1.87
N ILE A 52 14.31 5.85 2.02
CA ILE A 52 13.77 5.14 3.19
C ILE A 52 14.37 3.74 3.29
N GLU A 53 14.39 2.99 2.20
CA GLU A 53 14.97 1.63 2.16
C GLU A 53 16.45 1.61 2.56
N ARG A 54 17.25 2.58 2.11
CA ARG A 54 18.66 2.71 2.53
C ARG A 54 18.79 2.97 4.03
N LYS A 55 17.93 3.83 4.60
CA LYS A 55 17.92 4.09 6.05
C LYS A 55 17.52 2.83 6.82
N ALA A 56 16.49 2.13 6.38
CA ALA A 56 16.05 0.88 6.98
C ALA A 56 17.18 -0.16 6.96
N LYS A 57 17.83 -0.40 5.82
CA LYS A 57 18.98 -1.32 5.72
C LYS A 57 20.14 -0.95 6.67
N LYS A 58 20.45 0.34 6.82
CA LYS A 58 21.45 0.82 7.79
C LYS A 58 21.03 0.49 9.23
N MET A 59 19.76 0.70 9.55
CA MET A 59 19.19 0.44 10.87
C MET A 59 19.20 -1.06 11.18
N HIS A 60 18.77 -1.90 10.23
CA HIS A 60 18.81 -3.36 10.35
C HIS A 60 20.24 -3.86 10.63
N LYS A 61 21.24 -3.36 9.89
CA LYS A 61 22.64 -3.69 10.12
C LYS A 61 23.12 -3.22 11.51
N ARG A 62 22.77 -1.99 11.91
CA ARG A 62 23.17 -1.41 13.22
C ARG A 62 22.61 -2.22 14.40
N PHE A 63 21.34 -2.59 14.33
CA PHE A 63 20.64 -3.32 15.38
C PHE A 63 20.69 -4.84 15.20
N LYS A 64 21.43 -5.34 14.20
CA LYS A 64 21.54 -6.77 13.88
C LYS A 64 20.15 -7.44 13.73
N ILE A 65 19.17 -6.70 13.15
CA ILE A 65 17.84 -7.24 12.92
C ILE A 65 17.94 -8.39 11.94
N ASN A 66 17.37 -9.51 12.33
CA ASN A 66 17.43 -10.77 11.61
C ASN A 66 16.01 -11.32 11.46
N TYR A 67 15.65 -11.74 10.28
CA TYR A 67 14.34 -12.30 9.94
C TYR A 67 14.35 -13.83 9.82
N SER A 68 15.38 -14.50 10.37
CA SER A 68 15.54 -15.95 10.29
C SER A 68 14.45 -16.75 11.01
N TRP A 69 13.61 -16.10 11.82
CA TRP A 69 12.46 -16.77 12.41
C TRP A 69 11.52 -17.35 11.35
N TRP A 70 11.37 -16.64 10.21
CA TRP A 70 10.58 -17.13 9.08
C TRP A 70 11.12 -18.45 8.51
N ASP A 71 12.43 -18.69 8.60
CA ASP A 71 13.09 -19.87 8.04
C ASP A 71 12.79 -21.15 8.85
N LYS A 72 12.20 -21.00 10.03
CA LYS A 72 11.76 -22.14 10.89
C LYS A 72 10.48 -22.81 10.37
N PHE A 73 9.82 -22.22 9.39
CA PHE A 73 8.54 -22.66 8.84
C PHE A 73 8.68 -23.00 7.36
N PRO A 74 7.85 -23.92 6.84
CA PRO A 74 7.74 -24.13 5.39
C PRO A 74 7.51 -22.80 4.68
N ASN A 75 8.12 -22.65 3.51
CA ASN A 75 7.91 -21.47 2.67
C ASN A 75 6.60 -21.62 1.87
N GLU A 76 5.48 -21.64 2.58
CA GLU A 76 4.15 -21.71 1.98
C GLU A 76 3.71 -20.30 1.57
N VAL A 77 3.49 -20.11 0.29
CA VAL A 77 3.15 -18.81 -0.30
C VAL A 77 1.90 -18.91 -1.13
N PHE A 78 1.16 -17.79 -1.19
CA PHE A 78 -0.01 -17.66 -2.03
C PHE A 78 0.07 -16.41 -2.89
N ASN A 79 -0.57 -16.49 -4.03
CA ASN A 79 -0.76 -15.35 -4.91
C ASN A 79 -2.25 -15.26 -5.26
N ILE A 80 -2.81 -14.07 -5.13
CA ILE A 80 -4.18 -13.78 -5.57
C ILE A 80 -4.18 -12.65 -6.59
N LYS A 81 -5.27 -12.48 -7.32
CA LYS A 81 -5.47 -11.35 -8.21
C LYS A 81 -6.25 -10.25 -7.51
N SER A 82 -5.73 -9.01 -7.57
CA SER A 82 -6.50 -7.83 -7.24
C SER A 82 -7.60 -7.56 -8.28
N ASP A 83 -8.54 -6.68 -7.99
CA ASP A 83 -9.60 -6.31 -8.94
C ASP A 83 -9.06 -5.65 -10.22
N ASP A 84 -7.92 -4.99 -10.13
CA ASP A 84 -7.21 -4.37 -11.26
C ASP A 84 -6.13 -5.27 -11.89
N GLY A 85 -6.13 -6.56 -11.53
CA GLY A 85 -5.36 -7.62 -12.19
C GLY A 85 -3.92 -7.83 -11.70
N LEU A 86 -3.49 -7.13 -10.63
CA LEU A 86 -2.15 -7.33 -10.07
C LEU A 86 -2.04 -8.68 -9.36
N ASN A 87 -0.88 -9.35 -9.49
CA ASN A 87 -0.53 -10.48 -8.64
C ASN A 87 -0.10 -9.95 -7.26
N LEU A 88 -0.85 -10.32 -6.24
CA LEU A 88 -0.55 -10.00 -4.85
C LEU A 88 0.02 -11.23 -4.16
N TYR A 89 1.05 -11.02 -3.36
CA TYR A 89 1.81 -12.07 -2.68
C TYR A 89 1.54 -12.06 -1.18
N ALA A 90 1.45 -13.25 -0.60
CA ALA A 90 1.46 -13.43 0.84
C ALA A 90 2.20 -14.70 1.24
N ARG A 91 2.78 -14.69 2.43
CA ARG A 91 3.31 -15.87 3.08
C ARG A 91 2.40 -16.28 4.23
N ILE A 92 2.13 -17.59 4.33
CA ILE A 92 1.31 -18.16 5.39
C ILE A 92 2.15 -18.96 6.38
N LEU A 93 1.76 -18.90 7.65
CA LEU A 93 2.25 -19.75 8.72
C LEU A 93 1.06 -20.49 9.31
N ARG A 94 1.05 -21.80 9.20
CA ARG A 94 -0.01 -22.64 9.79
C ARG A 94 0.40 -23.12 11.16
N GLN A 95 -0.55 -23.15 12.07
CA GLN A 95 -0.38 -23.82 13.36
C GLN A 95 -0.19 -25.33 13.17
N LYS A 96 0.62 -25.94 14.04
CA LYS A 96 0.83 -27.37 14.05
C LYS A 96 -0.45 -28.15 14.38
N GLN A 97 -1.27 -27.58 15.26
CA GLN A 97 -2.61 -28.09 15.60
C GLN A 97 -3.66 -27.27 14.84
N LYS A 98 -4.79 -27.88 14.55
CA LYS A 98 -5.88 -27.19 13.87
C LYS A 98 -6.32 -25.96 14.67
N SER A 99 -6.34 -24.82 14.03
CA SER A 99 -6.80 -23.56 14.61
C SER A 99 -7.75 -22.86 13.63
N ASP A 100 -8.90 -22.44 14.13
CA ASP A 100 -9.85 -21.61 13.40
C ASP A 100 -9.51 -20.10 13.56
N LYS A 101 -8.39 -19.74 14.22
CA LYS A 101 -7.92 -18.37 14.39
C LYS A 101 -6.91 -18.03 13.30
N LEU A 102 -7.06 -16.85 12.68
CA LEU A 102 -6.15 -16.33 11.67
C LEU A 102 -5.86 -14.85 11.91
N ALA A 103 -4.61 -14.45 11.81
CA ALA A 103 -4.22 -13.04 11.79
C ALA A 103 -3.68 -12.69 10.40
N ILE A 104 -4.24 -11.66 9.77
CA ILE A 104 -3.66 -11.03 8.57
C ILE A 104 -2.83 -9.86 9.03
N VAL A 105 -1.50 -9.90 8.76
CA VAL A 105 -0.56 -8.85 9.16
C VAL A 105 -0.11 -8.04 7.95
N VAL A 106 -0.29 -6.73 8.04
CA VAL A 106 -0.15 -5.77 6.94
C VAL A 106 0.98 -4.78 7.25
N HIS A 107 2.02 -4.78 6.42
CA HIS A 107 3.21 -3.95 6.64
C HIS A 107 3.01 -2.48 6.28
N GLY A 108 3.92 -1.62 6.73
CA GLY A 108 3.95 -0.19 6.44
C GLY A 108 4.59 0.17 5.10
N PHE A 109 4.65 1.48 4.81
CA PHE A 109 5.26 2.04 3.61
C PHE A 109 6.74 1.64 3.48
N MET A 110 7.15 1.23 2.27
CA MET A 110 8.50 0.77 1.92
C MET A 110 9.02 -0.40 2.78
N SER A 111 8.12 -1.23 3.29
CA SER A 111 8.38 -2.45 4.03
C SER A 111 7.93 -3.68 3.22
N ASN A 112 7.91 -4.84 3.84
CA ASN A 112 7.43 -6.10 3.26
C ASN A 112 7.02 -7.07 4.39
N TYR A 113 6.49 -8.25 4.03
CA TYR A 113 6.03 -9.24 5.00
C TYR A 113 7.09 -9.67 6.02
N LYS A 114 8.39 -9.71 5.64
CA LYS A 114 9.46 -10.17 6.54
C LYS A 114 9.62 -9.25 7.74
N GLU A 115 9.41 -7.95 7.54
CA GLU A 115 9.52 -6.94 8.60
C GLU A 115 8.40 -7.03 9.63
N MET A 116 7.32 -7.76 9.30
CA MET A 116 6.23 -8.06 10.22
C MET A 116 6.54 -9.23 11.19
N GLN A 117 7.77 -9.76 11.19
CA GLN A 117 8.17 -10.94 11.96
C GLN A 117 7.77 -10.89 13.44
N THR A 118 7.99 -9.76 14.10
CA THR A 118 7.69 -9.63 15.54
C THR A 118 6.19 -9.80 15.83
N TYR A 119 5.34 -9.22 14.99
CA TYR A 119 3.90 -9.30 15.12
C TYR A 119 3.38 -10.68 14.68
N ALA A 120 3.91 -11.20 13.58
CA ALA A 120 3.60 -12.53 13.10
C ALA A 120 3.93 -13.59 14.17
N LYS A 121 5.10 -13.45 14.82
CA LYS A 121 5.50 -14.33 15.92
C LYS A 121 4.53 -14.22 17.10
N TYR A 122 4.14 -13.00 17.49
CA TYR A 122 3.18 -12.80 18.58
C TYR A 122 1.86 -13.54 18.30
N PHE A 123 1.27 -13.37 17.13
CA PHE A 123 0.03 -14.04 16.78
C PHE A 123 0.20 -15.57 16.71
N TYR A 124 1.30 -16.03 16.12
CA TYR A 124 1.59 -17.45 16.01
C TYR A 124 1.73 -18.10 17.39
N ASP A 125 2.47 -17.49 18.30
CA ASP A 125 2.67 -17.99 19.66
C ASP A 125 1.35 -18.01 20.48
N ASN A 126 0.35 -17.20 20.09
CA ASN A 126 -0.99 -17.16 20.66
C ASN A 126 -2.02 -18.04 19.91
N GLY A 127 -1.55 -18.97 19.09
CA GLY A 127 -2.38 -20.00 18.46
C GLY A 127 -3.10 -19.56 17.19
N TYR A 128 -2.71 -18.45 16.57
CA TYR A 128 -3.23 -18.01 15.27
C TYR A 128 -2.42 -18.60 14.13
N ASN A 129 -3.08 -19.03 13.06
CA ASN A 129 -2.44 -19.04 11.76
C ASN A 129 -2.12 -17.58 11.39
N VAL A 130 -1.09 -17.35 10.57
CA VAL A 130 -0.71 -15.98 10.20
C VAL A 130 -0.56 -15.88 8.70
N LEU A 131 -1.28 -14.95 8.08
CA LEU A 131 -1.06 -14.52 6.72
C LEU A 131 -0.32 -13.17 6.74
N ALA A 132 0.91 -13.16 6.25
CA ALA A 132 1.72 -11.95 6.12
C ALA A 132 1.75 -11.54 4.64
N ILE A 133 1.06 -10.45 4.31
CA ILE A 133 0.91 -9.97 2.93
C ILE A 133 2.02 -8.99 2.56
N ASP A 134 2.36 -8.96 1.27
CA ASP A 134 3.03 -7.83 0.66
C ASP A 134 1.96 -6.94 0.00
N ASN A 135 1.85 -5.69 0.44
CA ASN A 135 0.94 -4.73 -0.18
C ASN A 135 1.30 -4.50 -1.64
N ARG A 136 0.35 -4.03 -2.47
CA ARG A 136 0.64 -3.63 -3.85
C ARG A 136 1.86 -2.71 -3.93
N ALA A 137 2.64 -2.84 -5.01
CA ALA A 137 3.90 -2.12 -5.23
C ALA A 137 5.01 -2.37 -4.19
N HIS A 138 4.88 -3.38 -3.33
CA HIS A 138 5.89 -3.76 -2.33
C HIS A 138 6.27 -5.25 -2.45
N GLY A 139 7.45 -5.58 -1.92
CA GLY A 139 7.93 -6.96 -1.80
C GLY A 139 7.81 -7.73 -3.13
N MET A 140 7.11 -8.86 -3.08
CA MET A 140 6.86 -9.74 -4.22
C MET A 140 5.54 -9.41 -4.94
N SER A 141 4.68 -8.55 -4.39
CA SER A 141 3.45 -8.10 -5.03
C SER A 141 3.74 -7.18 -6.20
N GLU A 142 2.92 -7.28 -7.24
CA GLU A 142 2.95 -6.38 -8.39
C GLU A 142 2.41 -4.99 -8.04
N GLY A 143 2.53 -4.08 -8.98
CA GLY A 143 2.04 -2.70 -8.91
C GLY A 143 3.14 -1.68 -9.17
N GLU A 144 2.75 -0.58 -9.79
CA GLU A 144 3.64 0.54 -10.11
C GLU A 144 3.61 1.61 -9.01
N TYR A 145 2.43 1.85 -8.43
CA TYR A 145 2.21 2.87 -7.41
C TYR A 145 1.72 2.28 -6.10
N VAL A 146 2.22 2.83 -5.01
CA VAL A 146 1.79 2.51 -3.65
C VAL A 146 0.37 3.01 -3.43
N GLY A 147 -0.49 2.17 -2.88
CA GLY A 147 -1.91 2.45 -2.71
C GLY A 147 -2.25 3.37 -1.52
N MET A 148 -1.29 3.58 -0.59
CA MET A 148 -1.43 4.40 0.64
C MET A 148 -2.68 4.09 1.47
N GLY A 149 -3.11 2.83 1.46
CA GLY A 149 -4.31 2.35 2.12
C GLY A 149 -5.56 2.35 1.24
N TRP A 150 -5.66 3.26 0.25
CA TRP A 150 -6.88 3.41 -0.54
C TRP A 150 -7.17 2.22 -1.45
N PHE A 151 -6.21 1.80 -2.25
CA PHE A 151 -6.35 0.58 -3.06
C PHE A 151 -6.06 -0.67 -2.23
N ASP A 152 -5.14 -0.57 -1.25
CA ASP A 152 -4.76 -1.68 -0.37
C ASP A 152 -5.96 -2.22 0.42
N ARG A 153 -6.99 -1.39 0.73
CA ARG A 153 -8.22 -1.86 1.39
C ARG A 153 -8.99 -2.87 0.54
N LEU A 154 -9.04 -2.66 -0.78
CA LEU A 154 -9.70 -3.60 -1.71
C LEU A 154 -8.91 -4.90 -1.84
N ASP A 155 -7.58 -4.80 -1.88
CA ASP A 155 -6.70 -5.97 -1.87
C ASP A 155 -6.88 -6.78 -0.58
N LEU A 156 -7.04 -6.08 0.55
CA LEU A 156 -7.23 -6.75 1.85
C LEU A 156 -8.58 -7.46 1.93
N LEU A 157 -9.64 -6.95 1.31
CA LEU A 157 -10.90 -7.69 1.15
C LEU A 157 -10.70 -9.00 0.39
N LYS A 158 -9.94 -8.99 -0.71
CA LYS A 158 -9.60 -10.22 -1.47
C LYS A 158 -8.83 -11.22 -0.62
N TRP A 159 -7.90 -10.74 0.21
CA TRP A 159 -7.19 -11.61 1.15
C TRP A 159 -8.10 -12.20 2.22
N ILE A 160 -9.10 -11.44 2.70
CA ILE A 160 -10.11 -11.94 3.65
C ILE A 160 -10.93 -13.05 3.00
N ASP A 161 -11.45 -12.84 1.80
CA ASP A 161 -12.21 -13.83 1.04
C ASP A 161 -11.37 -15.10 0.80
N PHE A 162 -10.13 -14.93 0.32
CA PHE A 162 -9.18 -16.03 0.17
C PHE A 162 -8.99 -16.83 1.48
N CYS A 163 -8.85 -16.14 2.61
CA CYS A 163 -8.67 -16.81 3.90
C CYS A 163 -9.92 -17.61 4.32
N ILE A 164 -11.11 -17.11 4.02
CA ILE A 164 -12.37 -17.82 4.31
C ILE A 164 -12.47 -19.10 3.46
N ASP A 165 -12.08 -19.02 2.18
CA ASP A 165 -12.08 -20.17 1.27
C ASP A 165 -11.02 -21.21 1.70
N GLU A 166 -9.83 -20.77 2.08
CA GLU A 166 -8.69 -21.63 2.42
C GLU A 166 -8.81 -22.29 3.79
N PHE A 167 -9.31 -21.56 4.80
CA PHE A 167 -9.42 -22.06 6.19
C PHE A 167 -10.82 -22.52 6.55
N GLY A 168 -11.80 -22.23 5.69
CA GLY A 168 -13.20 -22.59 5.87
C GLY A 168 -14.03 -21.55 6.63
N LYS A 169 -15.34 -21.66 6.50
CA LYS A 169 -16.33 -20.68 6.98
C LYS A 169 -16.28 -20.35 8.48
N ARG A 170 -15.63 -21.18 9.30
CA ARG A 170 -15.51 -20.96 10.75
C ARG A 170 -14.29 -20.13 11.14
N VAL A 171 -13.41 -19.80 10.20
CA VAL A 171 -12.21 -19.02 10.50
C VAL A 171 -12.58 -17.68 11.12
N GLN A 172 -11.89 -17.32 12.19
CA GLN A 172 -11.99 -16.01 12.85
C GLN A 172 -10.76 -15.20 12.50
N ILE A 173 -10.96 -14.10 11.80
CA ILE A 173 -9.90 -13.28 11.21
C ILE A 173 -9.69 -12.02 12.04
N VAL A 174 -8.45 -11.78 12.46
CA VAL A 174 -7.99 -10.52 13.05
C VAL A 174 -7.13 -9.80 12.03
N LEU A 175 -7.38 -8.53 11.80
CA LEU A 175 -6.58 -7.66 10.93
C LEU A 175 -5.62 -6.85 11.79
N PHE A 176 -4.34 -6.87 11.46
CA PHE A 176 -3.32 -6.10 12.14
C PHE A 176 -2.42 -5.36 11.13
N GLY A 177 -2.27 -4.06 11.29
CA GLY A 177 -1.45 -3.27 10.39
C GLY A 177 -0.51 -2.30 11.11
N VAL A 178 0.59 -1.97 10.46
CA VAL A 178 1.57 -0.99 10.94
C VAL A 178 1.62 0.20 9.99
N SER A 179 1.50 1.44 10.49
CA SER A 179 1.60 2.67 9.69
C SER A 179 0.64 2.66 8.48
N MET A 180 1.13 2.70 7.24
CA MET A 180 0.30 2.56 6.03
C MET A 180 -0.58 1.30 6.07
N GLY A 181 -0.05 0.18 6.57
CA GLY A 181 -0.84 -1.04 6.74
C GLY A 181 -1.98 -0.87 7.76
N ALA A 182 -1.79 -0.08 8.81
CA ALA A 182 -2.86 0.27 9.74
C ALA A 182 -3.93 1.14 9.06
N ALA A 183 -3.53 2.07 8.20
CA ALA A 183 -4.48 2.85 7.40
C ALA A 183 -5.31 1.94 6.48
N ALA A 184 -4.67 0.98 5.80
CA ALA A 184 -5.36 -0.02 4.98
C ALA A 184 -6.38 -0.82 5.79
N VAL A 185 -5.99 -1.32 6.98
CA VAL A 185 -6.90 -2.04 7.90
C VAL A 185 -8.08 -1.16 8.31
N CYS A 186 -7.84 0.06 8.77
CA CYS A 186 -8.91 0.98 9.17
C CYS A 186 -9.88 1.28 8.01
N MET A 187 -9.35 1.50 6.80
CA MET A 187 -10.18 1.74 5.61
C MET A 187 -10.97 0.48 5.22
N THR A 188 -10.39 -0.71 5.35
CA THR A 188 -11.08 -1.98 5.12
C THR A 188 -12.22 -2.19 6.11
N CYS A 189 -12.04 -1.81 7.39
CA CYS A 189 -13.09 -1.86 8.40
C CYS A 189 -14.27 -0.92 8.10
N GLY A 190 -14.11 0.06 7.23
CA GLY A 190 -15.19 0.91 6.72
C GLY A 190 -16.01 0.29 5.59
N GLU A 191 -15.55 -0.84 5.04
CA GLU A 191 -16.25 -1.60 4.00
C GLU A 191 -17.19 -2.64 4.62
N LYS A 192 -18.01 -3.30 3.78
CA LYS A 192 -18.84 -4.41 4.24
C LYS A 192 -17.99 -5.65 4.47
N LEU A 193 -17.71 -5.96 5.73
CA LEU A 193 -16.93 -7.13 6.11
C LEU A 193 -17.81 -8.37 6.37
N PRO A 194 -17.29 -9.59 6.11
CA PRO A 194 -17.91 -10.82 6.54
C PRO A 194 -17.81 -10.99 8.06
N ASP A 195 -18.75 -11.76 8.65
CA ASP A 195 -18.81 -12.03 10.09
C ASP A 195 -17.58 -12.75 10.66
N ASN A 196 -16.72 -13.25 9.78
CA ASN A 196 -15.45 -13.88 10.12
C ASN A 196 -14.42 -12.89 10.68
N VAL A 197 -14.50 -11.61 10.33
CA VAL A 197 -13.59 -10.55 10.83
C VAL A 197 -14.09 -10.09 12.20
N LYS A 198 -13.16 -10.04 13.18
CA LYS A 198 -13.43 -9.76 14.60
C LYS A 198 -12.74 -8.49 15.07
#